data_d8a756cafde04047c9fe8640d49569d5
#
_entry.id   d8a756cafde04047c9fe8640d49569d5
#
_cell.length_a   1.000
_cell.length_b   1.000
_cell.length_c   1.000
_cell.angle_alpha   90.00
_cell.angle_beta   90.00
_cell.angle_gamma   90.00
#
_symmetry.space_group_name_H-M   'P 1'
#
loop_
_entity.id
_entity.type
_entity.pdbx_description
1 polymer ?
#
loop_
_entity_poly.entity_id
_entity_poly.type
_entity_poly.pdbx_seq_one_letter_code
_entity_poly.pdbx_strand_id
1 'polypeptide(L)'
;MPTVAHTSEADRELFARELDSFVPDVICDAHMHLWAKTQLPPTGWEAFRQVEEDVIDLAAYRRRMAELLPGRRVAGGLILPGAVAATGEQLLSQNELVARQVAADDGWRGAMLVSPEMDPEYVRGEVRRLGLSGLKCYHVRSGKAITWDADIPDYLPEAQVKVAHEERLWITLHMVKARAVADPSNQHWIRTYCETYPDMQLILAHAARGFNPYHAIQGLAALRGLPNLWCEMSAVTDVGACEAIIELLGHDHLLYGTDFPVSHLRGRCVAVGDSFVWLYDDTLNWDTISFQQVRPVFVGLESLRVLKQAAWHQRLSDSQVEDIFCNNLSRLATP
;
A
#
# COMPACT_ATOMS: atom_id res chain seq x y z
N MET A 1 -1.05 -9.80 19.86
CA MET A 1 -1.30 -9.27 18.48
C MET A 1 -1.13 -7.77 18.52
N PRO A 2 -0.40 -7.18 17.55
CA PRO A 2 -0.16 -5.74 17.57
C PRO A 2 -1.48 -4.97 17.51
N THR A 3 -1.54 -3.87 18.24
CA THR A 3 -2.71 -2.99 18.31
C THR A 3 -2.45 -1.70 17.56
N VAL A 4 -3.48 -1.14 16.91
CA VAL A 4 -3.43 0.21 16.35
C VAL A 4 -3.30 1.19 17.52
N ALA A 5 -2.17 1.87 17.57
CA ALA A 5 -1.82 2.72 18.69
C ALA A 5 -2.12 4.20 18.44
N HIS A 6 -2.15 5.00 19.50
CA HIS A 6 -2.04 6.44 19.43
C HIS A 6 -0.58 6.90 19.51
N THR A 7 -0.30 8.12 19.07
CA THR A 7 1.04 8.69 19.10
C THR A 7 1.64 8.73 20.51
N SER A 8 2.86 8.26 20.65
CA SER A 8 3.64 8.31 21.88
C SER A 8 4.60 9.51 21.91
N GLU A 9 5.28 9.72 23.04
CA GLU A 9 6.37 10.67 23.14
C GLU A 9 7.52 10.33 22.18
N ALA A 10 7.88 9.02 22.08
CA ALA A 10 8.93 8.55 21.18
C ALA A 10 8.61 8.84 19.70
N ASP A 11 7.35 8.73 19.29
CA ASP A 11 6.93 9.06 17.93
C ASP A 11 7.11 10.56 17.65
N ARG A 12 6.66 11.41 18.58
CA ARG A 12 6.80 12.88 18.46
C ARG A 12 8.26 13.31 18.44
N GLU A 13 9.08 12.77 19.33
CA GLU A 13 10.52 13.06 19.39
C GLU A 13 11.22 12.67 18.09
N LEU A 14 10.92 11.47 17.56
CA LEU A 14 11.51 10.97 16.31
C LEU A 14 11.08 11.84 15.14
N PHE A 15 9.78 12.14 15.00
CA PHE A 15 9.29 12.99 13.92
C PHE A 15 9.95 14.36 13.96
N ALA A 16 9.94 15.04 15.10
CA ALA A 16 10.50 16.38 15.24
C ALA A 16 12.01 16.43 14.97
N ARG A 17 12.76 15.43 15.40
CA ARG A 17 14.21 15.38 15.23
C ARG A 17 14.65 14.98 13.83
N GLU A 18 13.95 14.03 13.21
CA GLU A 18 14.45 13.36 12.00
C GLU A 18 13.59 13.64 10.75
N LEU A 19 12.30 13.84 10.88
CA LEU A 19 11.37 13.82 9.76
C LEU A 19 10.75 15.18 9.43
N ASP A 20 10.65 16.05 10.39
CA ASP A 20 9.96 17.35 10.25
C ASP A 20 10.49 18.20 9.08
N SER A 21 11.82 18.23 8.88
CA SER A 21 12.45 18.96 7.77
C SER A 21 12.45 18.20 6.44
N PHE A 22 12.03 16.94 6.43
CA PHE A 22 12.06 16.08 5.24
C PHE A 22 10.67 15.90 4.61
N VAL A 23 9.64 15.77 5.46
CA VAL A 23 8.27 15.50 4.99
C VAL A 23 7.64 16.81 4.50
N PRO A 24 7.17 16.90 3.24
CA PRO A 24 6.52 18.10 2.71
C PRO A 24 5.24 18.48 3.46
N ASP A 25 4.84 19.74 3.38
CA ASP A 25 3.61 20.26 4.02
C ASP A 25 2.34 19.63 3.44
N VAL A 26 2.38 19.21 2.15
CA VAL A 26 1.26 18.62 1.43
C VAL A 26 1.64 17.21 0.98
N ILE A 27 0.79 16.25 1.30
CA ILE A 27 0.99 14.83 1.06
C ILE A 27 -0.23 14.25 0.35
N CYS A 28 0.01 13.31 -0.54
CA CYS A 28 -1.00 12.44 -1.15
C CYS A 28 -0.69 10.99 -0.79
N ASP A 29 -1.69 10.24 -0.33
CA ASP A 29 -1.53 8.85 0.13
C ASP A 29 -2.00 7.86 -0.93
N ALA A 30 -1.08 7.11 -1.53
CA ALA A 30 -1.39 6.13 -2.57
C ALA A 30 -1.88 4.78 -2.04
N HIS A 31 -1.91 4.57 -0.72
CA HIS A 31 -2.35 3.31 -0.12
C HIS A 31 -2.91 3.52 1.28
N MET A 32 -4.21 3.65 1.38
CA MET A 32 -4.90 3.72 2.67
C MET A 32 -6.22 2.93 2.61
N HIS A 33 -6.65 2.43 3.75
CA HIS A 33 -7.86 1.62 3.85
C HIS A 33 -8.99 2.32 4.59
N LEU A 34 -10.22 2.15 4.07
CA LEU A 34 -11.46 2.51 4.76
C LEU A 34 -12.30 1.26 4.97
N TRP A 35 -12.97 1.16 6.13
CA TRP A 35 -13.82 0.01 6.45
C TRP A 35 -14.81 0.33 7.58
N ALA A 36 -15.84 -0.51 7.72
CA ALA A 36 -16.63 -0.62 8.95
C ALA A 36 -16.34 -1.97 9.60
N LYS A 37 -16.33 -2.03 10.95
CA LYS A 37 -16.10 -3.29 11.69
C LYS A 37 -17.06 -4.41 11.30
N THR A 38 -18.30 -4.06 10.95
CA THR A 38 -19.32 -5.00 10.45
C THR A 38 -18.97 -5.66 9.11
N GLN A 39 -18.04 -5.07 8.37
CA GLN A 39 -17.59 -5.57 7.07
C GLN A 39 -16.38 -6.51 7.18
N LEU A 40 -15.81 -6.65 8.38
CA LEU A 40 -14.65 -7.49 8.62
C LEU A 40 -15.08 -8.95 8.81
N PRO A 41 -14.28 -9.93 8.36
CA PRO A 41 -14.52 -11.34 8.62
C PRO A 41 -14.48 -11.63 10.12
N PRO A 42 -15.13 -12.69 10.64
CA PRO A 42 -15.24 -12.96 12.08
C PRO A 42 -13.88 -13.23 12.75
N THR A 43 -12.88 -13.67 12.01
CA THR A 43 -11.52 -13.95 12.50
C THR A 43 -10.48 -13.35 11.58
N GLY A 44 -9.28 -13.12 12.09
CA GLY A 44 -8.24 -12.40 11.37
C GLY A 44 -8.44 -10.88 11.35
N TRP A 45 -7.47 -10.13 10.88
CA TRP A 45 -7.53 -8.66 10.78
C TRP A 45 -7.74 -7.95 12.13
N GLU A 46 -7.13 -8.47 13.19
CA GLU A 46 -7.24 -7.96 14.54
C GLU A 46 -6.86 -6.48 14.61
N ALA A 47 -5.83 -6.05 13.89
CA ALA A 47 -5.45 -4.63 13.82
C ALA A 47 -6.60 -3.74 13.32
N PHE A 48 -7.36 -4.20 12.31
CA PHE A 48 -8.53 -3.46 11.81
C PHE A 48 -9.70 -3.45 12.78
N ARG A 49 -9.84 -4.49 13.66
CA ARG A 49 -10.91 -4.55 14.67
C ARG A 49 -10.62 -3.74 15.90
N GLN A 50 -9.33 -3.58 16.23
CA GLN A 50 -8.89 -2.96 17.48
C GLN A 50 -8.87 -1.43 17.44
N VAL A 51 -9.17 -0.81 16.28
CA VAL A 51 -9.42 0.63 16.23
C VAL A 51 -10.63 0.99 17.10
N GLU A 52 -10.64 2.17 17.69
CA GLU A 52 -11.73 2.62 18.55
C GLU A 52 -13.02 2.85 17.75
N GLU A 53 -12.88 3.41 16.56
CA GLU A 53 -14.00 3.75 15.68
C GLU A 53 -14.66 2.51 15.08
N ASP A 54 -15.99 2.48 15.03
CA ASP A 54 -16.74 1.42 14.36
C ASP A 54 -16.69 1.54 12.84
N VAL A 55 -16.47 2.74 12.32
CA VAL A 55 -16.30 3.05 10.92
C VAL A 55 -15.06 3.93 10.76
N ILE A 56 -14.12 3.46 9.96
CA ILE A 56 -13.00 4.26 9.49
C ILE A 56 -13.43 4.89 8.15
N ASP A 57 -13.83 6.13 8.22
CA ASP A 57 -14.09 7.03 7.10
C ASP A 57 -12.93 8.02 6.91
N LEU A 58 -13.02 8.93 5.94
CA LEU A 58 -12.00 9.94 5.71
C LEU A 58 -11.79 10.88 6.90
N ALA A 59 -12.83 11.14 7.69
CA ALA A 59 -12.69 11.99 8.88
C ALA A 59 -11.88 11.29 9.98
N ALA A 60 -12.17 10.01 10.22
CA ALA A 60 -11.39 9.17 11.15
C ALA A 60 -9.94 9.01 10.66
N TYR A 61 -9.75 8.70 9.38
CA TYR A 61 -8.43 8.60 8.77
C TYR A 61 -7.61 9.88 8.95
N ARG A 62 -8.18 11.06 8.67
CA ARG A 62 -7.48 12.35 8.84
C ARG A 62 -7.06 12.61 10.29
N ARG A 63 -7.87 12.23 11.28
CA ARG A 63 -7.48 12.35 12.69
C ARG A 63 -6.25 11.49 12.98
N ARG A 64 -6.22 10.25 12.47
CA ARG A 64 -5.08 9.35 12.64
C ARG A 64 -3.83 9.87 11.93
N MET A 65 -3.99 10.41 10.71
CA MET A 65 -2.83 10.99 9.99
C MET A 65 -2.25 12.21 10.72
N ALA A 66 -3.04 13.01 11.43
CA ALA A 66 -2.52 14.09 12.24
C ALA A 66 -1.64 13.61 13.41
N GLU A 67 -1.79 12.35 13.85
CA GLU A 67 -0.92 11.72 14.83
C GLU A 67 0.42 11.25 14.21
N LEU A 68 0.38 10.70 13.00
CA LEU A 68 1.55 10.21 12.28
C LEU A 68 2.37 11.35 11.66
N LEU A 69 1.70 12.36 11.13
CA LEU A 69 2.24 13.43 10.30
C LEU A 69 1.86 14.81 10.88
N PRO A 70 2.35 15.15 12.08
CA PRO A 70 1.96 16.39 12.75
C PRO A 70 2.30 17.62 11.89
N GLY A 71 1.31 18.51 11.74
CA GLY A 71 1.45 19.74 10.96
C GLY A 71 1.34 19.55 9.43
N ARG A 72 1.17 18.35 8.92
CA ARG A 72 1.05 18.07 7.48
C ARG A 72 -0.41 17.94 7.05
N ARG A 73 -0.69 18.34 5.82
CA ARG A 73 -2.01 18.21 5.20
C ARG A 73 -2.02 17.03 4.21
N VAL A 74 -2.78 16.00 4.50
CA VAL A 74 -3.09 14.96 3.51
C VAL A 74 -4.16 15.50 2.58
N ALA A 75 -3.76 15.87 1.37
CA ALA A 75 -4.60 16.58 0.40
C ALA A 75 -5.53 15.66 -0.37
N GLY A 76 -5.16 14.38 -0.50
CA GLY A 76 -5.91 13.38 -1.25
C GLY A 76 -5.15 12.07 -1.35
N GLY A 77 -5.64 11.17 -2.21
CA GLY A 77 -4.99 9.88 -2.39
C GLY A 77 -5.88 8.80 -3.00
N LEU A 78 -5.45 7.55 -2.83
CA LEU A 78 -6.14 6.36 -3.29
C LEU A 78 -6.73 5.59 -2.11
N ILE A 79 -8.06 5.49 -2.08
CA ILE A 79 -8.78 4.74 -1.07
C ILE A 79 -8.93 3.30 -1.54
N LEU A 80 -8.46 2.37 -0.73
CA LEU A 80 -8.60 0.95 -0.94
C LEU A 80 -9.63 0.37 0.04
N PRO A 81 -10.49 -0.56 -0.41
CA PRO A 81 -11.36 -1.29 0.50
C PRO A 81 -10.55 -2.06 1.56
N GLY A 82 -11.03 -2.05 2.81
CA GLY A 82 -10.24 -2.52 3.96
C GLY A 82 -10.26 -4.02 4.21
N ALA A 83 -11.17 -4.79 3.63
CA ALA A 83 -11.28 -6.19 4.01
C ALA A 83 -11.05 -7.16 2.85
N VAL A 84 -10.06 -8.01 3.03
CA VAL A 84 -9.63 -9.02 2.06
C VAL A 84 -10.52 -10.26 1.99
N ALA A 85 -11.16 -10.64 3.09
CA ALA A 85 -11.92 -11.89 3.19
C ALA A 85 -13.44 -11.68 3.33
N ALA A 86 -13.94 -10.54 2.87
CA ALA A 86 -15.36 -10.22 2.91
C ALA A 86 -16.20 -11.25 2.12
N THR A 87 -17.38 -11.56 2.64
CA THR A 87 -18.43 -12.24 1.87
C THR A 87 -18.91 -11.36 0.72
N GLY A 88 -19.72 -11.88 -0.20
CA GLY A 88 -20.26 -11.09 -1.30
C GLY A 88 -20.96 -9.79 -0.85
N GLU A 89 -21.82 -9.86 0.16
CA GLU A 89 -22.51 -8.67 0.73
C GLU A 89 -21.54 -7.69 1.39
N GLN A 90 -20.59 -8.20 2.18
CA GLN A 90 -19.57 -7.37 2.82
C GLN A 90 -18.67 -6.69 1.79
N LEU A 91 -18.33 -7.39 0.69
CA LEU A 91 -17.54 -6.82 -0.40
C LEU A 91 -18.29 -5.68 -1.08
N LEU A 92 -19.57 -5.86 -1.40
CA LEU A 92 -20.41 -4.81 -1.97
C LEU A 92 -20.52 -3.60 -1.01
N SER A 93 -20.76 -3.86 0.27
CA SER A 93 -20.86 -2.83 1.30
C SER A 93 -19.56 -2.02 1.45
N GLN A 94 -18.40 -2.64 1.29
CA GLN A 94 -17.11 -1.93 1.30
C GLN A 94 -16.95 -1.03 0.07
N ASN A 95 -17.27 -1.54 -1.12
CA ASN A 95 -17.21 -0.75 -2.35
C ASN A 95 -18.14 0.47 -2.26
N GLU A 96 -19.35 0.31 -1.70
CA GLU A 96 -20.27 1.41 -1.43
C GLU A 96 -19.73 2.42 -0.39
N LEU A 97 -19.02 1.96 0.65
CA LEU A 97 -18.39 2.85 1.61
C LEU A 97 -17.34 3.73 0.92
N VAL A 98 -16.44 3.12 0.14
CA VAL A 98 -15.40 3.84 -0.62
C VAL A 98 -16.05 4.85 -1.58
N ALA A 99 -17.07 4.44 -2.34
CA ALA A 99 -17.77 5.30 -3.28
C ALA A 99 -18.37 6.55 -2.61
N ARG A 100 -19.02 6.39 -1.44
CA ARG A 100 -19.56 7.53 -0.67
C ARG A 100 -18.47 8.50 -0.23
N GLN A 101 -17.28 8.00 0.15
CA GLN A 101 -16.18 8.87 0.60
C GLN A 101 -15.57 9.63 -0.57
N VAL A 102 -15.40 8.98 -1.72
CA VAL A 102 -14.92 9.65 -2.96
C VAL A 102 -15.90 10.71 -3.42
N ALA A 103 -17.21 10.44 -3.41
CA ALA A 103 -18.23 11.41 -3.79
C ALA A 103 -18.30 12.63 -2.86
N ALA A 104 -17.78 12.52 -1.64
CA ALA A 104 -17.80 13.61 -0.65
C ALA A 104 -16.54 14.51 -0.70
N ASP A 105 -15.48 14.11 -1.43
CA ASP A 105 -14.20 14.83 -1.42
C ASP A 105 -13.39 14.55 -2.70
N ASP A 106 -13.28 15.55 -3.55
CA ASP A 106 -12.66 15.48 -4.89
C ASP A 106 -11.13 15.20 -4.85
N GLY A 107 -10.48 15.35 -3.70
CA GLY A 107 -9.06 15.01 -3.52
C GLY A 107 -8.80 13.50 -3.52
N TRP A 108 -9.86 12.69 -3.42
CA TRP A 108 -9.74 11.24 -3.26
C TRP A 108 -10.32 10.47 -4.45
N ARG A 109 -9.68 9.37 -4.73
CA ARG A 109 -10.14 8.38 -5.71
C ARG A 109 -10.20 7.02 -5.05
N GLY A 110 -11.12 6.16 -5.48
CA GLY A 110 -11.37 4.89 -4.85
C GLY A 110 -11.18 3.70 -5.76
N ALA A 111 -10.73 2.57 -5.19
CA ALA A 111 -10.71 1.29 -5.84
C ALA A 111 -11.94 0.45 -5.50
N MET A 112 -12.40 -0.33 -6.47
CA MET A 112 -13.35 -1.43 -6.27
C MET A 112 -12.60 -2.67 -5.80
N LEU A 113 -13.01 -3.28 -4.69
CA LEU A 113 -12.56 -4.62 -4.34
C LEU A 113 -13.18 -5.61 -5.31
N VAL A 114 -12.32 -6.38 -5.99
CA VAL A 114 -12.73 -7.39 -6.95
C VAL A 114 -12.36 -8.79 -6.49
N SER A 115 -13.06 -9.77 -7.03
CA SER A 115 -12.82 -11.18 -6.83
C SER A 115 -12.71 -11.87 -8.19
N PRO A 116 -11.88 -12.91 -8.37
CA PRO A 116 -11.59 -13.48 -9.69
C PRO A 116 -12.83 -14.09 -10.38
N GLU A 117 -13.84 -14.49 -9.61
CA GLU A 117 -15.10 -15.01 -10.14
C GLU A 117 -16.07 -13.94 -10.66
N MET A 118 -15.78 -12.63 -10.46
CA MET A 118 -16.65 -11.57 -10.95
C MET A 118 -16.60 -11.45 -12.47
N ASP A 119 -17.78 -11.40 -13.08
CA ASP A 119 -17.92 -11.16 -14.51
C ASP A 119 -17.31 -9.80 -14.89
N PRO A 120 -16.51 -9.70 -15.96
CA PRO A 120 -15.85 -8.46 -16.36
C PRO A 120 -16.83 -7.32 -16.67
N GLU A 121 -17.99 -7.60 -17.28
CA GLU A 121 -19.00 -6.57 -17.57
C GLU A 121 -19.70 -6.11 -16.29
N TYR A 122 -19.87 -6.99 -15.31
CA TYR A 122 -20.32 -6.58 -13.98
C TYR A 122 -19.31 -5.62 -13.33
N VAL A 123 -18.00 -5.96 -13.36
CA VAL A 123 -16.94 -5.08 -12.82
C VAL A 123 -16.99 -3.71 -13.51
N ARG A 124 -17.08 -3.68 -14.83
CA ARG A 124 -17.23 -2.43 -15.63
C ARG A 124 -18.43 -1.61 -15.20
N GLY A 125 -19.59 -2.26 -15.10
CA GLY A 125 -20.84 -1.61 -14.71
C GLY A 125 -20.76 -1.01 -13.31
N GLU A 126 -20.22 -1.75 -12.35
CA GLU A 126 -20.10 -1.31 -10.95
C GLU A 126 -19.08 -0.20 -10.75
N VAL A 127 -17.91 -0.28 -11.39
CA VAL A 127 -16.91 0.81 -11.36
C VAL A 127 -17.54 2.13 -11.82
N ARG A 128 -18.27 2.10 -12.94
CA ARG A 128 -18.97 3.29 -13.47
C ARG A 128 -20.10 3.75 -12.55
N ARG A 129 -20.92 2.82 -12.05
CA ARG A 129 -22.04 3.12 -11.15
C ARG A 129 -21.58 3.79 -9.85
N LEU A 130 -20.46 3.30 -9.30
CA LEU A 130 -19.90 3.76 -8.03
C LEU A 130 -18.96 4.97 -8.18
N GLY A 131 -18.63 5.38 -9.41
CA GLY A 131 -17.67 6.46 -9.66
C GLY A 131 -16.26 6.12 -9.16
N LEU A 132 -15.89 4.83 -9.18
CA LEU A 132 -14.56 4.37 -8.78
C LEU A 132 -13.63 4.37 -9.99
N SER A 133 -12.33 4.51 -9.74
CA SER A 133 -11.32 4.64 -10.80
C SER A 133 -10.14 3.67 -10.63
N GLY A 134 -10.27 2.67 -9.75
CA GLY A 134 -9.27 1.63 -9.57
C GLY A 134 -9.86 0.29 -9.18
N LEU A 135 -9.02 -0.74 -9.22
CA LEU A 135 -9.32 -2.09 -8.75
C LEU A 135 -8.34 -2.50 -7.65
N LYS A 136 -8.85 -3.23 -6.65
CA LYS A 136 -8.05 -3.89 -5.63
C LYS A 136 -8.35 -5.38 -5.63
N CYS A 137 -7.31 -6.21 -5.68
CA CYS A 137 -7.43 -7.67 -5.63
C CYS A 137 -6.57 -8.24 -4.51
N TYR A 138 -6.94 -9.45 -4.05
CA TYR A 138 -6.19 -10.14 -3.01
C TYR A 138 -6.09 -11.65 -3.30
N HIS A 139 -4.92 -12.21 -3.06
CA HIS A 139 -4.60 -13.63 -3.26
C HIS A 139 -5.46 -14.60 -2.46
N VAL A 140 -6.03 -14.18 -1.33
CA VAL A 140 -6.91 -15.04 -0.50
C VAL A 140 -8.18 -15.49 -1.24
N ARG A 141 -8.48 -14.86 -2.39
CA ARG A 141 -9.59 -15.24 -3.28
C ARG A 141 -9.16 -16.07 -4.48
N SER A 142 -7.91 -16.50 -4.55
CA SER A 142 -7.37 -17.27 -5.70
C SER A 142 -7.95 -18.67 -5.85
N GLY A 143 -8.73 -19.18 -4.90
CA GLY A 143 -9.21 -20.57 -4.89
C GLY A 143 -8.11 -21.62 -4.65
N LYS A 144 -6.86 -21.21 -4.44
CA LYS A 144 -5.75 -22.13 -4.14
C LYS A 144 -5.78 -22.56 -2.68
N ALA A 145 -5.38 -23.81 -2.40
CA ALA A 145 -5.25 -24.31 -1.03
C ALA A 145 -4.17 -23.53 -0.24
N ILE A 146 -3.07 -23.18 -0.90
CA ILE A 146 -2.02 -22.31 -0.37
C ILE A 146 -2.05 -21.02 -1.18
N THR A 147 -2.77 -20.03 -0.68
CA THR A 147 -2.98 -18.78 -1.42
C THR A 147 -1.71 -17.93 -1.59
N TRP A 148 -0.69 -18.17 -0.75
CA TRP A 148 0.63 -17.53 -0.88
C TRP A 148 1.44 -18.03 -2.08
N ASP A 149 1.05 -19.16 -2.70
CA ASP A 149 1.68 -19.71 -3.91
C ASP A 149 0.87 -19.39 -5.18
N ALA A 150 -0.18 -18.59 -5.08
CA ALA A 150 -1.02 -18.21 -6.20
C ALA A 150 -0.24 -17.42 -7.26
N ASP A 151 -0.51 -17.67 -8.52
CA ASP A 151 -0.08 -16.82 -9.62
C ASP A 151 -1.01 -15.61 -9.75
N ILE A 152 -0.51 -14.51 -10.28
CA ILE A 152 -1.30 -13.26 -10.40
C ILE A 152 -2.65 -13.49 -11.09
N PRO A 153 -2.77 -14.26 -12.20
CA PRO A 153 -4.07 -14.54 -12.83
C PRO A 153 -5.06 -15.33 -11.98
N ASP A 154 -4.61 -16.06 -10.96
CA ASP A 154 -5.50 -16.79 -10.07
C ASP A 154 -6.38 -15.87 -9.21
N TYR A 155 -5.96 -14.60 -8.99
CA TYR A 155 -6.71 -13.63 -8.19
C TYR A 155 -6.89 -12.27 -8.87
N LEU A 156 -6.29 -12.08 -10.04
CA LEU A 156 -6.48 -10.95 -10.95
C LEU A 156 -6.54 -11.49 -12.39
N PRO A 157 -7.68 -12.04 -12.84
CA PRO A 157 -7.83 -12.59 -14.18
C PRO A 157 -7.61 -11.54 -15.26
N GLU A 158 -7.01 -11.96 -16.37
CA GLU A 158 -6.71 -11.10 -17.53
C GLU A 158 -7.93 -10.31 -18.03
N ALA A 159 -9.13 -10.94 -17.98
CA ALA A 159 -10.37 -10.27 -18.37
C ALA A 159 -10.70 -9.03 -17.52
N GLN A 160 -10.36 -9.03 -16.22
CA GLN A 160 -10.51 -7.87 -15.35
C GLN A 160 -9.42 -6.81 -15.62
N VAL A 161 -8.19 -7.24 -15.97
CA VAL A 161 -7.12 -6.33 -16.41
C VAL A 161 -7.50 -5.62 -17.70
N LYS A 162 -8.14 -6.34 -18.63
CA LYS A 162 -8.69 -5.77 -19.86
C LYS A 162 -9.75 -4.71 -19.56
N VAL A 163 -10.64 -4.93 -18.61
CA VAL A 163 -11.58 -3.89 -18.15
C VAL A 163 -10.83 -2.67 -17.62
N ALA A 164 -9.79 -2.88 -16.81
CA ALA A 164 -8.99 -1.78 -16.27
C ALA A 164 -8.32 -0.97 -17.40
N HIS A 165 -7.83 -1.61 -18.45
CA HIS A 165 -7.28 -0.94 -19.63
C HIS A 165 -8.36 -0.11 -20.37
N GLU A 166 -9.50 -0.72 -20.71
CA GLU A 166 -10.57 -0.07 -21.46
C GLU A 166 -11.21 1.11 -20.70
N GLU A 167 -11.26 1.03 -19.37
CA GLU A 167 -11.77 2.08 -18.47
C GLU A 167 -10.67 2.99 -17.91
N ARG A 168 -9.41 2.79 -18.29
CA ARG A 168 -8.23 3.55 -17.81
C ARG A 168 -8.12 3.60 -16.30
N LEU A 169 -8.32 2.45 -15.65
CA LEU A 169 -8.26 2.32 -14.20
C LEU A 169 -6.83 2.03 -13.75
N TRP A 170 -6.53 2.34 -12.48
CA TRP A 170 -5.38 1.73 -11.83
C TRP A 170 -5.75 0.41 -11.17
N ILE A 171 -4.74 -0.44 -10.95
CA ILE A 171 -4.85 -1.68 -10.18
C ILE A 171 -3.81 -1.65 -9.07
N THR A 172 -4.20 -1.75 -7.80
CA THR A 172 -3.26 -1.97 -6.71
C THR A 172 -3.10 -3.46 -6.46
N LEU A 173 -1.92 -3.97 -6.78
CA LEU A 173 -1.58 -5.39 -6.71
C LEU A 173 -0.79 -5.71 -5.44
N HIS A 174 -1.41 -6.48 -4.52
CA HIS A 174 -0.70 -7.13 -3.43
C HIS A 174 -0.22 -8.51 -3.90
N MET A 175 1.01 -8.58 -4.41
CA MET A 175 1.56 -9.83 -4.92
C MET A 175 1.96 -10.80 -3.79
N VAL A 176 2.05 -12.08 -4.13
CA VAL A 176 2.49 -13.16 -3.25
C VAL A 176 3.72 -13.88 -3.84
N LYS A 177 3.95 -15.12 -3.53
CA LYS A 177 5.14 -15.94 -3.75
C LYS A 177 6.25 -15.62 -2.73
N ALA A 178 7.05 -16.63 -2.38
CA ALA A 178 8.10 -16.52 -1.38
C ALA A 178 9.09 -15.38 -1.69
N ARG A 179 9.44 -15.21 -2.97
CA ARG A 179 10.41 -14.21 -3.42
C ARG A 179 9.79 -12.97 -4.06
N ALA A 180 8.48 -12.76 -3.86
CA ALA A 180 7.78 -11.55 -4.32
C ALA A 180 8.10 -11.17 -5.78
N VAL A 181 8.60 -9.94 -6.04
CA VAL A 181 8.97 -9.49 -7.39
C VAL A 181 10.18 -10.21 -8.00
N ALA A 182 11.00 -10.91 -7.19
CA ALA A 182 12.07 -11.77 -7.72
C ALA A 182 11.58 -13.15 -8.20
N ASP A 183 10.30 -13.48 -8.00
CA ASP A 183 9.72 -14.70 -8.55
C ASP A 183 9.49 -14.55 -10.06
N PRO A 184 9.98 -15.49 -10.90
CA PRO A 184 9.85 -15.40 -12.37
C PRO A 184 8.39 -15.37 -12.86
N SER A 185 7.45 -16.03 -12.16
CA SER A 185 6.03 -15.99 -12.52
C SER A 185 5.45 -14.60 -12.30
N ASN A 186 5.76 -13.94 -11.16
CA ASN A 186 5.32 -12.57 -10.91
C ASN A 186 5.89 -11.60 -11.96
N GLN A 187 7.19 -11.70 -12.29
CA GLN A 187 7.81 -10.88 -13.33
C GLN A 187 7.13 -11.05 -14.69
N HIS A 188 6.86 -12.29 -15.06
CA HIS A 188 6.18 -12.62 -16.32
C HIS A 188 4.81 -11.98 -16.41
N TRP A 189 3.95 -12.17 -15.39
CA TRP A 189 2.58 -11.66 -15.43
C TRP A 189 2.49 -10.15 -15.32
N ILE A 190 3.34 -9.51 -14.49
CA ILE A 190 3.41 -8.04 -14.40
C ILE A 190 3.78 -7.47 -15.77
N ARG A 191 4.84 -8.00 -16.40
CA ARG A 191 5.27 -7.53 -17.72
C ARG A 191 4.20 -7.77 -18.79
N THR A 192 3.64 -8.99 -18.84
CA THR A 192 2.58 -9.34 -19.79
C THR A 192 1.40 -8.38 -19.68
N TYR A 193 0.92 -8.09 -18.47
CA TYR A 193 -0.21 -7.21 -18.27
C TYR A 193 0.12 -5.76 -18.65
N CYS A 194 1.29 -5.25 -18.23
CA CYS A 194 1.68 -3.88 -18.57
C CYS A 194 1.89 -3.66 -20.07
N GLU A 195 2.49 -4.63 -20.76
CA GLU A 195 2.75 -4.54 -22.21
C GLU A 195 1.48 -4.73 -23.05
N THR A 196 0.59 -5.64 -22.63
CA THR A 196 -0.64 -5.94 -23.36
C THR A 196 -1.73 -4.88 -23.13
N TYR A 197 -1.75 -4.26 -21.95
CA TYR A 197 -2.79 -3.34 -21.49
C TYR A 197 -2.22 -1.99 -21.06
N PRO A 198 -1.67 -1.18 -21.99
CA PRO A 198 -0.88 0.01 -21.68
C PRO A 198 -1.66 1.16 -21.05
N ASP A 199 -3.00 1.24 -21.23
CA ASP A 199 -3.81 2.31 -20.67
C ASP A 199 -4.23 2.06 -19.19
N MET A 200 -4.04 0.82 -18.67
CA MET A 200 -4.17 0.59 -17.21
C MET A 200 -2.90 1.00 -16.50
N GLN A 201 -3.01 1.40 -15.23
CA GLN A 201 -1.87 1.71 -14.37
C GLN A 201 -1.72 0.62 -13.31
N LEU A 202 -0.59 -0.06 -13.24
CA LEU A 202 -0.34 -1.11 -12.26
C LEU A 202 0.52 -0.58 -11.11
N ILE A 203 -0.01 -0.60 -9.89
CA ILE A 203 0.70 -0.19 -8.67
C ILE A 203 1.08 -1.45 -7.88
N LEU A 204 2.36 -1.68 -7.72
CA LEU A 204 2.88 -2.77 -6.88
C LEU A 204 2.92 -2.32 -5.43
N ALA A 205 2.11 -2.94 -4.59
CA ALA A 205 2.02 -2.60 -3.17
C ALA A 205 3.32 -2.94 -2.41
N HIS A 206 3.64 -2.12 -1.39
CA HIS A 206 4.73 -2.33 -0.44
C HIS A 206 6.10 -2.47 -1.14
N ALA A 207 6.44 -1.53 -2.02
CA ALA A 207 7.67 -1.55 -2.82
C ALA A 207 7.86 -2.89 -3.55
N ALA A 208 6.81 -3.34 -4.27
CA ALA A 208 6.77 -4.65 -4.91
C ALA A 208 6.92 -5.83 -3.92
N ARG A 209 6.29 -5.69 -2.73
CA ARG A 209 6.45 -6.55 -1.56
C ARG A 209 7.90 -6.65 -1.09
N GLY A 210 8.58 -5.49 -1.06
CA GLY A 210 9.99 -5.32 -0.71
C GLY A 210 10.32 -5.44 0.79
N PHE A 211 9.57 -6.24 1.56
CA PHE A 211 9.84 -6.54 2.97
C PHE A 211 11.17 -7.28 3.17
N ASN A 212 11.62 -8.03 2.15
CA ASN A 212 13.00 -8.42 2.00
C ASN A 212 13.58 -7.61 0.81
N PRO A 213 14.51 -6.67 1.06
CA PRO A 213 15.00 -5.74 0.02
C PRO A 213 15.70 -6.46 -1.13
N TYR A 214 16.31 -7.61 -0.88
CA TYR A 214 16.98 -8.39 -1.93
C TYR A 214 16.03 -8.89 -3.00
N HIS A 215 14.75 -9.10 -2.68
CA HIS A 215 13.75 -9.45 -3.70
C HIS A 215 13.50 -8.29 -4.67
N ALA A 216 13.41 -7.05 -4.17
CA ALA A 216 13.32 -5.85 -5.01
C ALA A 216 14.59 -5.64 -5.85
N ILE A 217 15.77 -5.70 -5.22
CA ILE A 217 17.08 -5.54 -5.86
C ILE A 217 17.25 -6.55 -7.02
N GLN A 218 16.87 -7.80 -6.82
CA GLN A 218 17.04 -8.87 -7.82
C GLN A 218 15.95 -8.85 -8.90
N GLY A 219 14.72 -8.46 -8.54
CA GLY A 219 13.55 -8.65 -9.40
C GLY A 219 13.18 -7.46 -10.27
N LEU A 220 13.35 -6.22 -9.79
CA LEU A 220 12.84 -5.03 -10.47
C LEU A 220 13.53 -4.75 -11.81
N ALA A 221 14.78 -5.18 -12.00
CA ALA A 221 15.46 -5.01 -13.27
C ALA A 221 14.71 -5.65 -14.46
N ALA A 222 13.99 -6.75 -14.22
CA ALA A 222 13.16 -7.42 -15.23
C ALA A 222 11.92 -6.61 -15.63
N LEU A 223 11.55 -5.57 -14.87
CA LEU A 223 10.36 -4.75 -15.07
C LEU A 223 10.70 -3.35 -15.63
N ARG A 224 11.96 -3.08 -15.97
CA ARG A 224 12.36 -1.80 -16.57
C ARG A 224 11.62 -1.51 -17.88
N GLY A 225 11.34 -0.23 -18.10
CA GLY A 225 10.76 0.26 -19.36
C GLY A 225 9.26 0.08 -19.49
N LEU A 226 8.55 -0.21 -18.38
CA LEU A 226 7.09 -0.28 -18.34
C LEU A 226 6.55 1.07 -17.87
N PRO A 227 6.01 1.92 -18.75
CA PRO A 227 5.62 3.30 -18.40
C PRO A 227 4.39 3.38 -17.51
N ASN A 228 3.57 2.31 -17.47
CA ASN A 228 2.35 2.18 -16.68
C ASN A 228 2.54 1.34 -15.40
N LEU A 229 3.80 1.10 -15.00
CA LEU A 229 4.14 0.38 -13.77
C LEU A 229 4.58 1.36 -12.69
N TRP A 230 4.00 1.24 -11.51
CA TRP A 230 4.28 2.05 -10.34
C TRP A 230 4.57 1.16 -9.12
N CYS A 231 5.28 1.71 -8.15
CA CYS A 231 5.43 1.10 -6.83
C CYS A 231 4.96 2.09 -5.77
N GLU A 232 4.33 1.62 -4.71
CA GLU A 232 4.09 2.43 -3.52
C GLU A 232 4.82 1.81 -2.31
N MET A 233 5.27 2.63 -1.38
CA MET A 233 6.26 2.24 -0.38
C MET A 233 5.70 1.91 1.00
N SER A 234 4.38 1.85 1.15
CA SER A 234 3.77 1.67 2.47
C SER A 234 4.27 0.44 3.22
N ALA A 235 4.38 0.55 4.53
CA ALA A 235 4.80 -0.51 5.44
C ALA A 235 6.23 -1.07 5.21
N VAL A 236 7.00 -0.56 4.26
CA VAL A 236 8.40 -0.97 4.03
C VAL A 236 9.31 -0.27 5.02
N THR A 237 10.14 -1.04 5.72
CA THR A 237 11.03 -0.56 6.78
C THR A 237 12.50 -0.95 6.54
N ASP A 238 12.84 -1.25 5.28
CA ASP A 238 14.22 -1.47 4.82
C ASP A 238 14.49 -0.60 3.59
N VAL A 239 15.63 0.08 3.59
CA VAL A 239 15.96 1.10 2.57
C VAL A 239 16.19 0.52 1.18
N GLY A 240 16.75 -0.69 1.10
CA GLY A 240 17.20 -1.29 -0.17
C GLY A 240 16.08 -1.50 -1.19
N ALA A 241 14.82 -1.69 -0.75
CA ALA A 241 13.69 -1.81 -1.67
C ALA A 241 13.35 -0.46 -2.34
N CYS A 242 13.33 0.64 -1.59
CA CYS A 242 13.09 1.98 -2.12
C CYS A 242 14.24 2.44 -3.03
N GLU A 243 15.49 2.17 -2.62
CA GLU A 243 16.67 2.46 -3.46
C GLU A 243 16.60 1.72 -4.80
N ALA A 244 16.26 0.43 -4.78
CA ALA A 244 16.13 -0.37 -6.00
C ALA A 244 15.05 0.19 -6.95
N ILE A 245 13.90 0.66 -6.42
CA ILE A 245 12.88 1.30 -7.24
C ILE A 245 13.42 2.59 -7.87
N ILE A 246 14.02 3.48 -7.08
CA ILE A 246 14.52 4.77 -7.57
C ILE A 246 15.62 4.56 -8.62
N GLU A 247 16.53 3.61 -8.40
CA GLU A 247 17.63 3.31 -9.33
C GLU A 247 17.15 2.63 -10.62
N LEU A 248 16.21 1.68 -10.52
CA LEU A 248 15.84 0.80 -11.62
C LEU A 248 14.64 1.29 -12.43
N LEU A 249 13.69 1.96 -11.78
CA LEU A 249 12.47 2.45 -12.40
C LEU A 249 12.42 3.99 -12.48
N GLY A 250 13.05 4.69 -11.53
CA GLY A 250 13.01 6.14 -11.40
C GLY A 250 12.18 6.58 -10.16
N HIS A 251 12.52 7.74 -9.59
CA HIS A 251 11.75 8.33 -8.48
C HIS A 251 10.31 8.68 -8.90
N ASP A 252 10.11 8.93 -10.18
CA ASP A 252 8.83 9.26 -10.80
C ASP A 252 7.87 8.05 -10.95
N HIS A 253 8.35 6.84 -10.62
CA HIS A 253 7.56 5.61 -10.51
C HIS A 253 7.31 5.17 -9.05
N LEU A 254 7.77 5.95 -8.06
CA LEU A 254 7.56 5.68 -6.65
C LEU A 254 6.48 6.61 -6.08
N LEU A 255 5.55 6.04 -5.31
CA LEU A 255 4.46 6.74 -4.64
C LEU A 255 4.59 6.58 -3.12
N TYR A 256 4.26 7.64 -2.38
CA TYR A 256 4.10 7.55 -0.94
C TYR A 256 2.74 6.90 -0.60
N GLY A 257 2.74 5.99 0.36
CA GLY A 257 1.55 5.36 0.89
C GLY A 257 1.72 5.04 2.37
N THR A 258 0.63 4.99 3.14
CA THR A 258 0.67 4.70 4.58
C THR A 258 0.31 3.26 4.92
N ASP A 259 -0.52 2.60 4.13
CA ASP A 259 -1.17 1.33 4.48
C ASP A 259 -1.87 1.41 5.85
N PHE A 260 -2.54 2.55 6.13
CA PHE A 260 -3.32 2.65 7.36
C PHE A 260 -4.36 1.49 7.41
N PRO A 261 -4.45 0.71 8.50
CA PRO A 261 -3.94 0.97 9.84
C PRO A 261 -2.53 0.41 10.16
N VAL A 262 -1.85 -0.26 9.23
CA VAL A 262 -0.52 -0.85 9.48
C VAL A 262 0.50 0.23 9.88
N SER A 263 0.42 1.43 9.31
CA SER A 263 1.27 2.57 9.69
C SER A 263 1.20 2.96 11.17
N HIS A 264 0.11 2.61 11.87
CA HIS A 264 -0.10 2.90 13.29
C HIS A 264 0.15 1.71 14.22
N LEU A 265 0.68 0.60 13.68
CA LEU A 265 1.28 -0.44 14.50
C LEU A 265 2.68 0.01 14.94
N ARG A 266 3.16 -0.52 16.08
CA ARG A 266 4.51 -0.20 16.58
C ARG A 266 5.48 -1.32 16.27
N GLY A 267 6.60 -0.98 15.64
CA GLY A 267 7.61 -1.96 15.27
C GLY A 267 8.14 -1.77 13.87
N ARG A 268 8.71 -2.83 13.33
CA ARG A 268 9.25 -2.84 11.96
C ARG A 268 9.33 -4.25 11.40
N CYS A 269 9.36 -4.35 10.08
CA CYS A 269 9.73 -5.56 9.37
C CYS A 269 11.25 -5.65 9.24
N VAL A 270 11.80 -6.84 9.36
CA VAL A 270 13.24 -7.11 9.13
C VAL A 270 13.41 -8.33 8.25
N ALA A 271 14.33 -8.24 7.29
CA ALA A 271 14.72 -9.37 6.46
C ALA A 271 15.55 -10.38 7.29
N VAL A 272 15.24 -11.67 7.13
CA VAL A 272 15.95 -12.78 7.75
C VAL A 272 16.14 -13.88 6.72
N GLY A 273 17.36 -14.10 6.26
CA GLY A 273 17.63 -15.01 5.15
C GLY A 273 16.88 -14.58 3.89
N ASP A 274 16.20 -15.53 3.23
CA ASP A 274 15.37 -15.26 2.04
C ASP A 274 13.89 -14.99 2.38
N SER A 275 13.62 -14.49 3.60
CA SER A 275 12.29 -14.18 4.09
C SER A 275 12.30 -12.88 4.90
N PHE A 276 11.25 -12.61 5.68
CA PHE A 276 11.16 -11.49 6.59
C PHE A 276 10.30 -11.83 7.80
N VAL A 277 10.46 -11.08 8.88
CA VAL A 277 9.61 -11.16 10.07
C VAL A 277 9.18 -9.77 10.52
N TRP A 278 7.99 -9.68 11.10
CA TRP A 278 7.52 -8.47 11.76
C TRP A 278 7.87 -8.52 13.24
N LEU A 279 8.57 -7.49 13.69
CA LEU A 279 8.91 -7.28 15.09
C LEU A 279 8.03 -6.15 15.63
N TYR A 280 6.90 -6.54 16.23
CA TYR A 280 5.98 -5.59 16.86
C TYR A 280 6.32 -5.39 18.33
N ASP A 281 5.77 -4.36 18.95
CA ASP A 281 5.95 -4.02 20.35
C ASP A 281 5.51 -5.14 21.33
N ASP A 282 4.55 -5.97 20.94
CA ASP A 282 4.05 -7.12 21.68
C ASP A 282 4.71 -8.46 21.28
N THR A 283 5.53 -8.49 20.22
CA THR A 283 6.13 -9.74 19.69
C THR A 283 7.32 -10.20 20.51
N LEU A 284 8.07 -9.27 21.08
CA LEU A 284 9.32 -9.52 21.79
C LEU A 284 9.31 -8.83 23.16
N ASN A 285 9.97 -9.46 24.13
CA ASN A 285 10.39 -8.73 25.31
C ASN A 285 11.65 -7.94 24.97
N TRP A 286 11.48 -6.69 24.55
CA TRP A 286 12.54 -5.80 24.07
C TRP A 286 13.66 -5.60 25.09
N ASP A 287 13.34 -5.63 26.40
CA ASP A 287 14.32 -5.48 27.48
C ASP A 287 15.29 -6.65 27.59
N THR A 288 14.93 -7.83 27.04
CA THR A 288 15.80 -9.00 27.05
C THR A 288 16.75 -9.08 25.88
N ILE A 289 16.47 -8.35 24.79
CA ILE A 289 17.29 -8.37 23.56
C ILE A 289 18.16 -7.12 23.38
N SER A 290 18.01 -6.14 24.24
CA SER A 290 18.80 -4.91 24.22
C SER A 290 19.24 -4.54 25.64
N PHE A 291 20.47 -4.05 25.78
CA PHE A 291 20.96 -3.47 27.01
C PHE A 291 20.55 -1.99 27.20
N GLN A 292 19.81 -1.45 26.27
CA GLN A 292 19.19 -0.13 26.32
C GLN A 292 17.68 -0.26 26.15
N GLN A 293 16.93 0.67 26.73
CA GLN A 293 15.48 0.71 26.54
C GLN A 293 15.15 0.93 25.06
N VAL A 294 14.47 -0.04 24.45
CA VAL A 294 13.94 0.08 23.10
C VAL A 294 12.51 0.60 23.18
N ARG A 295 12.23 1.67 22.45
CA ARG A 295 10.89 2.26 22.34
C ARG A 295 10.43 2.13 20.89
N PRO A 296 9.70 1.07 20.52
CA PRO A 296 9.19 0.92 19.16
C PRO A 296 8.27 2.09 18.80
N VAL A 297 8.48 2.65 17.60
CA VAL A 297 7.69 3.74 17.04
C VAL A 297 6.70 3.21 16.00
N PHE A 298 5.84 4.06 15.48
CA PHE A 298 4.94 3.70 14.39
C PHE A 298 5.70 3.13 13.17
N VAL A 299 5.16 2.08 12.57
CA VAL A 299 5.66 1.51 11.30
C VAL A 299 5.71 2.60 10.22
N GLY A 300 4.73 3.52 10.18
CA GLY A 300 4.72 4.63 9.25
C GLY A 300 5.90 5.59 9.42
N LEU A 301 6.38 5.81 10.65
CA LEU A 301 7.59 6.61 10.91
C LEU A 301 8.86 5.88 10.49
N GLU A 302 8.93 4.57 10.69
CA GLU A 302 10.04 3.75 10.17
C GLU A 302 10.07 3.77 8.63
N SER A 303 8.91 3.71 7.97
CA SER A 303 8.82 3.82 6.51
C SER A 303 9.27 5.21 6.01
N LEU A 304 8.92 6.28 6.70
CA LEU A 304 9.40 7.63 6.37
C LEU A 304 10.92 7.78 6.55
N ARG A 305 11.51 7.15 7.57
CA ARG A 305 12.97 7.11 7.75
C ARG A 305 13.66 6.39 6.59
N VAL A 306 13.05 5.31 6.12
CA VAL A 306 13.52 4.57 4.93
C VAL A 306 13.50 5.44 3.70
N LEU A 307 12.39 6.16 3.44
CA LEU A 307 12.31 7.06 2.29
C LEU A 307 13.34 8.19 2.39
N LYS A 308 13.50 8.80 3.57
CA LYS A 308 14.53 9.82 3.80
C LYS A 308 15.93 9.31 3.52
N GLN A 309 16.25 8.10 3.98
CA GLN A 309 17.55 7.48 3.75
C GLN A 309 17.77 7.17 2.25
N ALA A 310 16.76 6.61 1.57
CA ALA A 310 16.82 6.35 0.13
C ALA A 310 17.01 7.66 -0.67
N ALA A 311 16.25 8.71 -0.33
CA ALA A 311 16.37 10.02 -0.97
C ALA A 311 17.79 10.61 -0.78
N TRP A 312 18.37 10.47 0.42
CA TRP A 312 19.75 10.92 0.69
C TRP A 312 20.79 10.12 -0.10
N HIS A 313 20.70 8.79 -0.12
CA HIS A 313 21.64 7.94 -0.85
C HIS A 313 21.53 8.17 -2.37
N GLN A 314 20.34 8.33 -2.89
CA GLN A 314 20.06 8.58 -4.31
C GLN A 314 20.21 10.06 -4.70
N ARG A 315 20.54 10.94 -3.74
CA ARG A 315 20.74 12.38 -3.94
C ARG A 315 19.54 13.07 -4.57
N LEU A 316 18.35 12.69 -4.17
CA LEU A 316 17.14 13.32 -4.67
C LEU A 316 17.08 14.80 -4.23
N SER A 317 16.63 15.67 -5.13
CA SER A 317 16.29 17.04 -4.81
C SER A 317 14.98 17.12 -4.03
N ASP A 318 14.72 18.23 -3.35
CA ASP A 318 13.46 18.45 -2.64
C ASP A 318 12.25 18.29 -3.57
N SER A 319 12.33 18.79 -4.82
CA SER A 319 11.25 18.63 -5.80
C SER A 319 11.00 17.15 -6.19
N GLN A 320 12.04 16.32 -6.24
CA GLN A 320 11.88 14.88 -6.49
C GLN A 320 11.28 14.16 -5.27
N VAL A 321 11.58 14.63 -4.07
CA VAL A 321 10.92 14.16 -2.84
C VAL A 321 9.44 14.54 -2.86
N GLU A 322 9.10 15.79 -3.20
CA GLU A 322 7.70 16.24 -3.37
C GLU A 322 6.96 15.44 -4.45
N ASP A 323 7.66 15.06 -5.54
CA ASP A 323 7.09 14.18 -6.57
C ASP A 323 6.63 12.85 -5.96
N ILE A 324 7.46 12.20 -5.15
CA ILE A 324 7.12 10.94 -4.48
C ILE A 324 5.94 11.11 -3.53
N PHE A 325 5.94 12.20 -2.75
CA PHE A 325 4.89 12.45 -1.76
C PHE A 325 3.53 12.85 -2.36
N CYS A 326 3.50 13.45 -3.56
CA CYS A 326 2.23 13.90 -4.14
C CYS A 326 2.18 13.97 -5.67
N ASN A 327 3.16 14.59 -6.35
CA ASN A 327 3.02 14.93 -7.77
C ASN A 327 2.94 13.68 -8.67
N ASN A 328 3.64 12.60 -8.33
CA ASN A 328 3.59 11.34 -9.06
C ASN A 328 2.16 10.75 -9.06
N LEU A 329 1.44 10.86 -7.94
CA LEU A 329 0.06 10.42 -7.88
C LEU A 329 -0.85 11.19 -8.85
N SER A 330 -0.59 12.45 -9.06
CA SER A 330 -1.32 13.27 -10.05
C SER A 330 -1.04 12.80 -11.49
N ARG A 331 0.17 12.37 -11.79
CA ARG A 331 0.55 11.81 -13.12
C ARG A 331 -0.15 10.47 -13.39
N LEU A 332 -0.26 9.61 -12.38
CA LEU A 332 -1.01 8.35 -12.47
C LEU A 332 -2.49 8.58 -12.80
N ALA A 333 -3.00 9.75 -12.47
CA ALA A 333 -4.41 10.11 -12.58
C ALA A 333 -4.81 10.74 -13.91
N THR A 334 -3.85 11.20 -14.69
CA THR A 334 -4.16 11.89 -15.94
C THR A 334 -4.47 10.85 -17.01
N PRO A 335 -5.69 10.86 -17.59
CA PRO A 335 -6.06 9.96 -18.67
C PRO A 335 -5.27 10.23 -19.94
#